data_2527daa424ba2787c66e839ea95a8aac
#
_entry.id   2527daa424ba2787c66e839ea95a8aac
#
_cell.length_a   1.000
_cell.length_b   1.000
_cell.length_c   1.000
_cell.angle_alpha   90.00
_cell.angle_beta   90.00
_cell.angle_gamma   90.00
#
_symmetry.space_group_name_H-M   'P 1'
#
loop_
_entity.id
_entity.type
_entity.pdbx_description
1 polymer ?
#
loop_
_entity_poly.entity_id
_entity_poly.type
_entity_poly.pdbx_seq_one_letter_code
_entity_poly.pdbx_strand_id
1 'polypeptide(L)'
;MLRKSKVYEKAKNLLVLDQTLAKGNYKNLSIFYTKFLEKSNYPIFTIVIPGAVSQKRRDYERVLKSIKIFHFPFEIIFLGKASGKELEILQDFEQSKPENISIKYFTEKVPQDVFDNFMQKADILWCPIQQETEFFSQKEIYGFTKMSGNIGDAVKFGKLAVFPKNYPSKYSFIVPEKGSLGDFLFIKKDVDFSEFSKEKVLQELEKTIFALL
;
A
#
# COMPACT_ATOMS: atom_id res chain seq x y z
N MET A 1 14.83 -6.61 -13.56
CA MET A 1 14.19 -6.10 -14.81
C MET A 1 15.10 -5.19 -15.61
N LEU A 2 15.55 -4.07 -15.10
CA LEU A 2 16.36 -3.07 -15.82
C LEU A 2 17.65 -3.66 -16.45
N ARG A 3 18.27 -4.66 -15.82
CA ARG A 3 19.52 -5.28 -16.32
C ARG A 3 19.38 -6.14 -17.58
N LYS A 4 18.16 -6.52 -17.99
CA LYS A 4 17.92 -7.36 -19.17
C LYS A 4 17.36 -6.61 -20.37
N SER A 5 17.03 -5.34 -20.21
CA SER A 5 16.48 -4.52 -21.29
C SER A 5 17.57 -3.66 -21.90
N LYS A 6 17.90 -3.92 -23.17
CA LYS A 6 18.82 -3.07 -23.95
C LYS A 6 18.44 -1.59 -23.96
N VAL A 7 17.18 -1.26 -23.67
CA VAL A 7 16.66 0.12 -23.62
C VAL A 7 17.39 0.94 -22.54
N TYR A 8 17.77 0.32 -21.41
CA TYR A 8 18.41 1.01 -20.29
C TYR A 8 19.96 0.91 -20.28
N GLU A 9 20.55 0.13 -21.19
CA GLU A 9 22.02 -0.03 -21.27
C GLU A 9 22.74 1.30 -21.55
N LYS A 10 22.08 2.21 -22.26
CA LYS A 10 22.61 3.55 -22.59
C LYS A 10 22.23 4.63 -21.58
N ALA A 11 21.39 4.31 -20.60
CA ALA A 11 20.99 5.30 -19.60
C ALA A 11 22.13 5.55 -18.62
N LYS A 12 22.64 6.79 -18.59
CA LYS A 12 23.72 7.19 -17.67
C LYS A 12 23.24 7.23 -16.21
N ASN A 13 21.99 7.63 -16.00
CA ASN A 13 21.40 7.81 -14.69
C ASN A 13 20.12 6.98 -14.56
N LEU A 14 20.09 6.11 -13.56
CA LEU A 14 18.91 5.30 -13.23
C LEU A 14 18.47 5.64 -11.83
N LEU A 15 17.20 6.03 -11.72
CA LEU A 15 16.57 6.42 -10.46
C LEU A 15 15.50 5.40 -10.08
N VAL A 16 15.33 5.19 -8.79
CA VAL A 16 14.26 4.36 -8.22
C VAL A 16 13.41 5.21 -7.29
N LEU A 17 12.11 4.94 -7.25
CA LEU A 17 11.14 5.69 -6.46
C LEU A 17 11.03 5.20 -5.00
N ASP A 18 11.65 4.06 -4.70
CA ASP A 18 11.62 3.43 -3.39
C ASP A 18 13.05 3.25 -2.88
N GLN A 19 13.32 3.81 -1.71
CA GLN A 19 14.62 3.73 -1.05
C GLN A 19 15.10 2.28 -0.84
N THR A 20 14.19 1.33 -0.69
CA THR A 20 14.51 -0.09 -0.55
C THR A 20 15.14 -0.69 -1.80
N LEU A 21 14.80 -0.12 -2.97
CA LEU A 21 15.31 -0.54 -4.28
C LEU A 21 16.63 0.16 -4.67
N ALA A 22 17.05 1.19 -3.95
CA ALA A 22 18.29 1.92 -4.19
C ALA A 22 19.51 1.06 -3.81
N LYS A 23 20.02 0.28 -4.78
CA LYS A 23 21.15 -0.63 -4.62
C LYS A 23 22.22 -0.35 -5.68
N GLY A 24 23.50 -0.42 -5.27
CA GLY A 24 24.61 -0.12 -6.16
C GLY A 24 24.56 1.32 -6.66
N ASN A 25 24.52 1.52 -7.97
CA ASN A 25 24.54 2.84 -8.61
C ASN A 25 23.15 3.47 -8.77
N TYR A 26 22.06 2.79 -8.32
CA TYR A 26 20.72 3.35 -8.40
C TYR A 26 20.51 4.36 -7.26
N LYS A 27 20.22 5.61 -7.62
CA LYS A 27 19.86 6.65 -6.65
C LYS A 27 18.37 6.59 -6.37
N ASN A 28 17.99 6.86 -5.13
CA ASN A 28 16.58 7.05 -4.79
C ASN A 28 16.16 8.48 -5.15
N LEU A 29 14.98 8.59 -5.74
CA LEU A 29 14.30 9.84 -5.93
C LEU A 29 12.82 9.63 -5.61
N SER A 30 12.43 9.92 -4.38
CA SER A 30 11.02 9.90 -4.01
C SER A 30 10.33 11.13 -4.60
N ILE A 31 9.21 10.89 -5.27
CA ILE A 31 8.31 11.93 -5.79
C ILE A 31 7.01 12.00 -5.00
N PHE A 32 6.88 11.13 -4.00
CA PHE A 32 5.67 11.07 -3.17
C PHE A 32 5.78 12.08 -2.04
N TYR A 33 4.75 12.89 -1.88
CA TYR A 33 4.62 13.81 -0.76
C TYR A 33 3.28 13.64 -0.07
N THR A 34 3.24 13.99 1.21
CA THR A 34 2.03 13.91 2.02
C THR A 34 1.11 15.08 1.66
N LYS A 35 -0.11 14.73 1.23
CA LYS A 35 -1.14 15.68 0.86
C LYS A 35 -2.22 15.82 1.93
N PHE A 36 -2.47 14.75 2.67
CA PHE A 36 -3.52 14.66 3.69
C PHE A 36 -2.91 14.14 4.98
N LEU A 37 -2.84 14.99 6.01
CA LEU A 37 -2.28 14.64 7.34
C LEU A 37 -3.34 14.48 8.42
N GLU A 38 -4.57 14.89 8.14
CA GLU A 38 -5.62 14.86 9.13
C GLU A 38 -5.97 13.42 9.51
N LYS A 39 -5.99 13.17 10.83
CA LYS A 39 -6.53 11.91 11.36
C LYS A 39 -8.04 11.91 11.14
N SER A 40 -8.56 10.78 10.67
CA SER A 40 -10.01 10.58 10.61
C SER A 40 -10.57 10.59 12.04
N ASN A 41 -11.58 11.42 12.26
CA ASN A 41 -12.40 11.38 13.48
C ASN A 41 -13.57 10.39 13.33
N TYR A 42 -13.41 9.39 12.49
CA TYR A 42 -14.45 8.40 12.27
C TYR A 42 -14.59 7.50 13.51
N PRO A 43 -15.82 7.27 14.03
CA PRO A 43 -16.00 6.57 15.29
C PRO A 43 -15.72 5.07 15.23
N ILE A 44 -15.67 4.50 14.00
CA ILE A 44 -15.45 3.08 13.76
C ILE A 44 -14.04 2.90 13.20
N PHE A 45 -13.26 2.02 13.82
CA PHE A 45 -11.93 1.67 13.32
C PHE A 45 -12.00 1.15 11.89
N THR A 46 -11.30 1.82 10.98
CA THR A 46 -11.42 1.59 9.53
C THR A 46 -10.11 1.08 8.94
N ILE A 47 -10.19 -0.12 8.38
CA ILE A 47 -9.09 -0.75 7.64
C ILE A 47 -9.36 -0.59 6.15
N VAL A 48 -8.41 -0.04 5.40
CA VAL A 48 -8.53 0.08 3.94
C VAL A 48 -7.50 -0.80 3.24
N ILE A 49 -7.94 -1.58 2.27
CA ILE A 49 -7.09 -2.34 1.34
C ILE A 49 -7.15 -1.65 -0.02
N PRO A 50 -6.18 -0.78 -0.35
CA PRO A 50 -6.26 0.03 -1.56
C PRO A 50 -5.83 -0.74 -2.82
N GLY A 51 -6.56 -0.52 -3.91
CA GLY A 51 -6.30 -1.04 -5.25
C GLY A 51 -7.19 -2.19 -5.66
N ALA A 52 -7.17 -2.53 -6.96
CA ALA A 52 -8.06 -3.53 -7.56
C ALA A 52 -8.06 -4.86 -6.79
N VAL A 53 -9.26 -5.42 -6.59
CA VAL A 53 -9.44 -6.70 -5.91
C VAL A 53 -9.05 -7.82 -6.86
N SER A 54 -7.91 -8.44 -6.59
CA SER A 54 -7.38 -9.53 -7.40
C SER A 54 -6.51 -10.44 -6.52
N GLN A 55 -6.92 -11.70 -6.37
CA GLN A 55 -6.19 -12.70 -5.59
C GLN A 55 -4.76 -12.92 -6.12
N LYS A 56 -4.53 -12.77 -7.42
CA LYS A 56 -3.20 -12.85 -8.02
C LYS A 56 -2.24 -11.77 -7.49
N ARG A 57 -2.77 -10.63 -7.04
CA ARG A 57 -1.96 -9.49 -6.56
C ARG A 57 -1.95 -9.34 -5.05
N ARG A 58 -3.01 -9.78 -4.38
CA ARG A 58 -3.20 -9.64 -2.93
C ARG A 58 -3.87 -10.89 -2.39
N ASP A 59 -3.46 -11.33 -1.23
CA ASP A 59 -3.98 -12.53 -0.58
C ASP A 59 -5.28 -12.25 0.18
N TYR A 60 -6.37 -12.07 -0.57
CA TYR A 60 -7.69 -11.79 -0.01
C TYR A 60 -8.26 -12.97 0.77
N GLU A 61 -7.99 -14.22 0.35
CA GLU A 61 -8.46 -15.41 1.08
C GLU A 61 -7.87 -15.42 2.50
N ARG A 62 -6.58 -15.10 2.63
CA ARG A 62 -5.93 -14.99 3.94
C ARG A 62 -6.51 -13.83 4.75
N VAL A 63 -6.74 -12.67 4.13
CA VAL A 63 -7.37 -11.52 4.78
C VAL A 63 -8.71 -11.92 5.38
N LEU A 64 -9.62 -12.49 4.59
CA LEU A 64 -10.96 -12.85 5.02
C LEU A 64 -10.97 -13.91 6.13
N LYS A 65 -10.02 -14.86 6.09
CA LYS A 65 -9.83 -15.81 7.19
C LYS A 65 -9.36 -15.13 8.47
N SER A 66 -8.41 -14.21 8.34
CA SER A 66 -7.78 -13.54 9.49
C SER A 66 -8.72 -12.58 10.21
N ILE A 67 -9.59 -11.86 9.49
CA ILE A 67 -10.48 -10.89 10.12
C ILE A 67 -11.62 -11.53 10.91
N LYS A 68 -11.98 -12.80 10.65
CA LYS A 68 -13.02 -13.51 11.40
C LYS A 68 -12.71 -13.69 12.89
N ILE A 69 -11.45 -13.62 13.28
CA ILE A 69 -11.01 -13.79 14.67
C ILE A 69 -10.98 -12.48 15.47
N PHE A 70 -11.34 -11.37 14.86
CA PHE A 70 -11.36 -10.08 15.54
C PHE A 70 -12.64 -9.94 16.37
N HIS A 71 -12.48 -9.55 17.65
CA HIS A 71 -13.58 -9.47 18.61
C HIS A 71 -14.07 -8.03 18.86
N PHE A 72 -13.56 -7.05 18.12
CA PHE A 72 -13.98 -5.65 18.26
C PHE A 72 -14.63 -5.16 16.96
N PRO A 73 -15.50 -4.13 17.03
CA PRO A 73 -16.15 -3.58 15.85
C PRO A 73 -15.16 -2.84 14.96
N PHE A 74 -15.19 -3.13 13.65
CA PHE A 74 -14.41 -2.39 12.65
C PHE A 74 -15.06 -2.46 11.27
N GLU A 75 -14.67 -1.52 10.43
CA GLU A 75 -15.00 -1.53 9.01
C GLU A 75 -13.77 -1.93 8.19
N ILE A 76 -13.97 -2.84 7.21
CA ILE A 76 -12.94 -3.15 6.22
C ILE A 76 -13.42 -2.77 4.82
N ILE A 77 -12.59 -2.01 4.11
CA ILE A 77 -12.92 -1.47 2.79
C ILE A 77 -11.95 -2.03 1.76
N PHE A 78 -12.47 -2.80 0.82
CA PHE A 78 -11.74 -3.26 -0.36
C PHE A 78 -11.84 -2.17 -1.43
N LEU A 79 -10.90 -1.23 -1.41
CA LEU A 79 -10.96 0.02 -2.15
C LEU A 79 -10.46 -0.13 -3.58
N GLY A 80 -11.21 -0.87 -4.37
CA GLY A 80 -10.98 -1.10 -5.78
C GLY A 80 -12.06 -1.97 -6.40
N LYS A 81 -12.08 -2.07 -7.73
CA LYS A 81 -13.05 -2.91 -8.43
C LYS A 81 -12.83 -4.38 -8.09
N ALA A 82 -13.89 -5.05 -7.63
CA ALA A 82 -14.02 -6.49 -7.52
C ALA A 82 -14.89 -7.01 -8.68
N SER A 83 -14.52 -8.15 -9.25
CA SER A 83 -15.28 -8.78 -10.34
C SER A 83 -15.03 -10.28 -10.37
N GLY A 84 -15.93 -11.05 -11.03
CA GLY A 84 -15.79 -12.48 -11.16
C GLY A 84 -15.67 -13.19 -9.81
N LYS A 85 -14.75 -14.15 -9.72
CA LYS A 85 -14.56 -15.00 -8.53
C LYS A 85 -14.23 -14.20 -7.26
N GLU A 86 -13.46 -13.11 -7.38
CA GLU A 86 -13.13 -12.28 -6.23
C GLU A 86 -14.37 -11.55 -5.68
N LEU A 87 -15.30 -11.13 -6.54
CA LEU A 87 -16.56 -10.55 -6.11
C LEU A 87 -17.43 -11.59 -5.40
N GLU A 88 -17.54 -12.80 -5.94
CA GLU A 88 -18.28 -13.90 -5.32
C GLU A 88 -17.76 -14.20 -3.91
N ILE A 89 -16.44 -14.30 -3.73
CA ILE A 89 -15.82 -14.53 -2.42
C ILE A 89 -16.17 -13.42 -1.42
N LEU A 90 -16.21 -12.15 -1.86
CA LEU A 90 -16.58 -11.04 -0.98
C LEU A 90 -18.07 -11.08 -0.61
N GLN A 91 -18.96 -11.44 -1.55
CA GLN A 91 -20.39 -11.59 -1.32
C GLN A 91 -20.69 -12.75 -0.35
N ASP A 92 -20.03 -13.89 -0.54
CA ASP A 92 -20.16 -15.04 0.38
C ASP A 92 -19.68 -14.69 1.79
N PHE A 93 -18.56 -13.95 1.87
CA PHE A 93 -18.07 -13.48 3.16
C PHE A 93 -19.04 -12.50 3.82
N GLU A 94 -19.63 -11.57 3.07
CA GLU A 94 -20.59 -10.59 3.59
C GLU A 94 -21.81 -11.28 4.22
N GLN A 95 -22.27 -12.38 3.61
CA GLN A 95 -23.40 -13.17 4.15
C GLN A 95 -23.05 -13.96 5.41
N SER A 96 -21.79 -14.38 5.57
CA SER A 96 -21.31 -15.25 6.65
C SER A 96 -20.41 -14.59 7.68
N LYS A 97 -20.17 -13.29 7.56
CA LYS A 97 -19.27 -12.54 8.43
C LYS A 97 -19.80 -12.40 9.86
N PRO A 98 -18.92 -12.27 10.86
CA PRO A 98 -19.32 -11.86 12.21
C PRO A 98 -20.05 -10.51 12.22
N GLU A 99 -20.97 -10.32 13.15
CA GLU A 99 -21.78 -9.09 13.27
C GLU A 99 -20.94 -7.83 13.55
N ASN A 100 -19.83 -7.98 14.25
CA ASN A 100 -18.91 -6.90 14.57
C ASN A 100 -18.09 -6.39 13.37
N ILE A 101 -18.20 -7.03 12.19
CA ILE A 101 -17.46 -6.64 11.00
C ILE A 101 -18.40 -5.97 10.01
N SER A 102 -18.08 -4.73 9.62
CA SER A 102 -18.65 -4.07 8.45
C SER A 102 -17.71 -4.25 7.26
N ILE A 103 -18.26 -4.60 6.10
CA ILE A 103 -17.49 -4.79 4.86
C ILE A 103 -18.00 -3.83 3.79
N LYS A 104 -17.07 -3.25 3.03
CA LYS A 104 -17.39 -2.46 1.84
C LYS A 104 -16.48 -2.84 0.68
N TYR A 105 -17.06 -3.02 -0.50
CA TYR A 105 -16.36 -3.30 -1.75
C TYR A 105 -17.08 -2.61 -2.93
N PHE A 106 -16.44 -2.58 -4.10
CA PHE A 106 -16.94 -1.88 -5.28
C PHE A 106 -16.94 -2.81 -6.48
N THR A 107 -18.04 -2.82 -7.23
CA THR A 107 -18.19 -3.59 -8.47
C THR A 107 -17.73 -2.83 -9.70
N GLU A 108 -17.57 -1.51 -9.55
CA GLU A 108 -17.10 -0.61 -10.59
C GLU A 108 -15.76 0.05 -10.22
N LYS A 109 -15.14 0.70 -11.20
CA LYS A 109 -13.92 1.49 -10.94
C LYS A 109 -14.25 2.61 -9.95
N VAL A 110 -13.51 2.68 -8.87
CA VAL A 110 -13.68 3.72 -7.84
C VAL A 110 -13.22 5.07 -8.40
N PRO A 111 -14.09 6.10 -8.41
CA PRO A 111 -13.68 7.46 -8.75
C PRO A 111 -12.62 7.99 -7.80
N GLN A 112 -11.79 8.93 -8.26
CA GLN A 112 -10.64 9.40 -7.47
C GLN A 112 -11.05 10.13 -6.19
N ASP A 113 -12.09 10.91 -6.23
CA ASP A 113 -12.66 11.63 -5.07
C ASP A 113 -13.19 10.66 -4.01
N VAL A 114 -13.89 9.60 -4.43
CA VAL A 114 -14.39 8.54 -3.57
C VAL A 114 -13.19 7.76 -2.96
N PHE A 115 -12.19 7.46 -3.79
CA PHE A 115 -10.95 6.81 -3.32
C PHE A 115 -10.25 7.66 -2.26
N ASP A 116 -10.01 8.93 -2.54
CA ASP A 116 -9.35 9.86 -1.62
C ASP A 116 -10.14 10.00 -0.30
N ASN A 117 -11.47 10.02 -0.34
CA ASN A 117 -12.32 10.09 0.84
C ASN A 117 -12.15 8.85 1.74
N PHE A 118 -12.19 7.63 1.19
CA PHE A 118 -11.99 6.41 1.98
C PHE A 118 -10.56 6.30 2.51
N MET A 119 -9.57 6.71 1.73
CA MET A 119 -8.18 6.73 2.17
C MET A 119 -7.95 7.70 3.34
N GLN A 120 -8.61 8.85 3.34
CA GLN A 120 -8.56 9.81 4.46
C GLN A 120 -9.23 9.24 5.72
N LYS A 121 -10.33 8.51 5.57
CA LYS A 121 -11.04 7.85 6.69
C LYS A 121 -10.27 6.68 7.29
N ALA A 122 -9.34 6.08 6.58
CA ALA A 122 -8.58 4.94 7.05
C ALA A 122 -7.80 5.26 8.33
N ASP A 123 -7.88 4.38 9.32
CA ASP A 123 -6.97 4.36 10.45
C ASP A 123 -5.66 3.66 10.07
N ILE A 124 -5.76 2.61 9.25
CA ILE A 124 -4.62 1.84 8.77
C ILE A 124 -4.85 1.34 7.34
N LEU A 125 -3.78 1.28 6.55
CA LEU A 125 -3.80 0.60 5.26
C LEU A 125 -3.31 -0.84 5.46
N TRP A 126 -4.10 -1.80 5.02
CA TRP A 126 -3.63 -3.18 4.94
C TRP A 126 -3.26 -3.52 3.50
N CYS A 127 -2.02 -3.89 3.28
CA CYS A 127 -1.44 -4.14 1.97
C CYS A 127 -1.00 -5.61 1.86
N PRO A 128 -1.93 -6.59 1.78
CA PRO A 128 -1.64 -8.02 1.78
C PRO A 128 -1.10 -8.50 0.42
N ILE A 129 -0.10 -7.82 -0.11
CA ILE A 129 0.43 -8.07 -1.45
C ILE A 129 1.03 -9.48 -1.57
N GLN A 130 0.76 -10.13 -2.70
CA GLN A 130 1.53 -11.30 -3.12
C GLN A 130 2.94 -10.85 -3.44
N GLN A 131 3.94 -11.46 -2.83
CA GLN A 131 5.33 -11.00 -2.98
C GLN A 131 5.83 -11.14 -4.41
N GLU A 132 5.46 -12.22 -5.08
CA GLU A 132 5.78 -12.43 -6.48
C GLU A 132 4.69 -11.87 -7.39
N THR A 133 5.10 -11.26 -8.48
CA THR A 133 4.20 -10.75 -9.51
C THR A 133 4.86 -10.86 -10.88
N GLU A 134 4.07 -10.60 -11.92
CA GLU A 134 4.54 -10.55 -13.29
C GLU A 134 4.24 -9.19 -13.90
N PHE A 135 5.19 -8.63 -14.60
CA PHE A 135 5.04 -7.37 -15.33
C PHE A 135 5.77 -7.46 -16.67
N PHE A 136 5.03 -7.27 -17.76
CA PHE A 136 5.53 -7.47 -19.11
C PHE A 136 6.26 -8.82 -19.28
N SER A 137 5.61 -9.91 -18.88
CA SER A 137 6.15 -11.28 -18.94
C SER A 137 7.49 -11.47 -18.19
N GLN A 138 7.81 -10.58 -17.26
CA GLN A 138 8.98 -10.69 -16.39
C GLN A 138 8.52 -10.92 -14.95
N LYS A 139 9.14 -11.89 -14.29
CA LYS A 139 8.93 -12.10 -12.85
C LYS A 139 9.52 -10.94 -12.06
N GLU A 140 8.73 -10.38 -11.18
CA GLU A 140 9.10 -9.29 -10.30
C GLU A 140 8.77 -9.67 -8.84
N ILE A 141 9.56 -9.15 -7.92
CA ILE A 141 9.37 -9.38 -6.48
C ILE A 141 9.20 -8.02 -5.82
N TYR A 142 8.04 -7.80 -5.21
CA TYR A 142 7.78 -6.56 -4.50
C TYR A 142 8.78 -6.34 -3.36
N GLY A 143 9.31 -5.12 -3.25
CA GLY A 143 10.34 -4.73 -2.31
C GLY A 143 11.77 -5.13 -2.70
N PHE A 144 11.95 -5.97 -3.74
CA PHE A 144 13.27 -6.37 -4.23
C PHE A 144 13.57 -5.88 -5.65
N THR A 145 12.61 -6.01 -6.56
CA THR A 145 12.76 -5.58 -7.95
C THR A 145 11.69 -4.60 -8.38
N LYS A 146 10.62 -4.49 -7.59
CA LYS A 146 9.47 -3.63 -7.88
C LYS A 146 8.94 -2.98 -6.60
N MET A 147 8.64 -1.70 -6.69
CA MET A 147 7.93 -0.96 -5.65
C MET A 147 6.44 -1.31 -5.66
N SER A 148 5.82 -1.37 -4.48
CA SER A 148 4.37 -1.36 -4.35
C SER A 148 3.82 0.06 -4.43
N GLY A 149 2.78 0.27 -5.23
CA GLY A 149 2.06 1.56 -5.27
C GLY A 149 1.49 1.98 -3.92
N ASN A 150 1.18 1.01 -3.06
CA ASN A 150 0.65 1.30 -1.72
C ASN A 150 1.64 2.05 -0.81
N ILE A 151 2.94 2.08 -1.11
CA ILE A 151 3.90 2.97 -0.43
C ILE A 151 3.56 4.43 -0.74
N GLY A 152 3.33 4.76 -2.01
CA GLY A 152 2.92 6.10 -2.42
C GLY A 152 1.57 6.49 -1.82
N ASP A 153 0.63 5.54 -1.73
CA ASP A 153 -0.65 5.76 -1.06
C ASP A 153 -0.45 6.07 0.43
N ALA A 154 0.37 5.29 1.14
CA ALA A 154 0.66 5.51 2.55
C ALA A 154 1.28 6.91 2.81
N VAL A 155 2.23 7.32 1.97
CA VAL A 155 2.85 8.66 2.04
C VAL A 155 1.82 9.75 1.74
N LYS A 156 1.07 9.63 0.63
CA LYS A 156 0.09 10.65 0.21
C LYS A 156 -0.94 10.95 1.30
N PHE A 157 -1.41 9.92 2.00
CA PHE A 157 -2.47 10.04 3.01
C PHE A 157 -1.95 10.04 4.46
N GLY A 158 -0.63 10.02 4.69
CA GLY A 158 -0.05 10.03 6.03
C GLY A 158 -0.52 8.84 6.88
N LYS A 159 -0.57 7.64 6.31
CA LYS A 159 -1.14 6.46 6.97
C LYS A 159 -0.10 5.39 7.25
N LEU A 160 -0.22 4.76 8.42
CA LEU A 160 0.45 3.49 8.67
C LEU A 160 -0.02 2.44 7.66
N ALA A 161 0.92 1.64 7.16
CA ALA A 161 0.63 0.58 6.22
C ALA A 161 1.20 -0.76 6.69
N VAL A 162 0.34 -1.78 6.75
CA VAL A 162 0.72 -3.15 7.12
C VAL A 162 1.03 -3.92 5.86
N PHE A 163 2.24 -4.45 5.79
CA PHE A 163 2.74 -5.27 4.67
C PHE A 163 3.08 -6.69 5.14
N PRO A 164 3.16 -7.67 4.24
CA PRO A 164 3.57 -9.02 4.59
C PRO A 164 4.89 -9.01 5.38
N LYS A 165 5.04 -9.92 6.35
CA LYS A 165 6.19 -9.99 7.27
C LYS A 165 7.55 -9.93 6.57
N ASN A 166 7.64 -10.51 5.39
CA ASN A 166 8.89 -10.61 4.62
C ASN A 166 9.07 -9.46 3.62
N TYR A 167 8.18 -8.45 3.63
CA TYR A 167 8.35 -7.28 2.77
C TYR A 167 9.49 -6.41 3.31
N PRO A 168 10.57 -6.23 2.55
CA PRO A 168 11.66 -5.37 3.00
C PRO A 168 11.21 -3.90 2.89
N SER A 169 11.38 -3.16 3.96
CA SER A 169 11.12 -1.72 3.96
C SER A 169 12.08 -0.99 4.88
N LYS A 170 12.45 0.22 4.51
CA LYS A 170 13.20 1.17 5.33
C LYS A 170 12.31 2.26 5.92
N TYR A 171 11.03 2.29 5.56
CA TYR A 171 10.09 3.32 6.00
C TYR A 171 9.48 2.97 7.36
N SER A 172 9.47 3.96 8.26
CA SER A 172 8.92 3.81 9.61
C SER A 172 7.41 3.61 9.64
N PHE A 173 6.69 4.08 8.62
CA PHE A 173 5.26 3.92 8.46
C PHE A 173 4.85 2.55 7.90
N ILE A 174 5.78 1.73 7.45
CA ILE A 174 5.52 0.35 7.04
C ILE A 174 5.75 -0.58 8.22
N VAL A 175 4.70 -1.30 8.58
CA VAL A 175 4.69 -2.24 9.69
C VAL A 175 4.59 -3.65 9.14
N PRO A 176 5.48 -4.57 9.55
CA PRO A 176 5.37 -5.96 9.14
C PRO A 176 4.15 -6.61 9.80
N GLU A 177 3.43 -7.40 9.02
CA GLU A 177 2.35 -8.24 9.51
C GLU A 177 2.86 -9.20 10.58
N LYS A 178 2.27 -9.16 11.77
CA LYS A 178 2.60 -10.05 12.90
C LYS A 178 1.67 -11.26 12.91
N GLY A 179 1.95 -12.25 13.75
CA GLY A 179 1.22 -13.51 13.79
C GLY A 179 -0.26 -13.40 14.17
N SER A 180 -0.63 -12.37 14.91
CA SER A 180 -2.01 -11.99 15.18
C SER A 180 -2.29 -10.63 14.56
N LEU A 181 -3.31 -10.56 13.70
CA LEU A 181 -3.77 -9.29 13.13
C LEU A 181 -4.36 -8.36 14.20
N GLY A 182 -4.86 -8.88 15.31
CA GLY A 182 -5.26 -8.09 16.46
C GLY A 182 -4.14 -7.18 16.98
N ASP A 183 -2.88 -7.62 16.85
CA ASP A 183 -1.73 -6.82 17.28
C ASP A 183 -1.51 -5.56 16.43
N PHE A 184 -2.05 -5.50 15.20
CA PHE A 184 -1.90 -4.32 14.33
C PHE A 184 -2.79 -3.17 14.75
N LEU A 185 -3.96 -3.49 15.25
CA LEU A 185 -5.00 -2.52 15.56
C LEU A 185 -4.63 -1.68 16.78
N PHE A 186 -3.70 -2.19 17.58
CA PHE A 186 -3.16 -1.50 18.76
C PHE A 186 -1.83 -0.79 18.47
N ILE A 187 -1.33 -0.80 17.22
CA ILE A 187 -0.13 -0.04 16.86
C ILE A 187 -0.50 1.45 16.77
N LYS A 188 -0.62 2.10 17.92
CA LYS A 188 -0.60 3.55 18.04
C LYS A 188 0.85 4.01 17.86
N LYS A 189 1.33 4.04 16.64
CA LYS A 189 2.63 4.60 16.32
C LYS A 189 2.39 5.98 15.73
N ASP A 190 2.79 7.01 16.44
CA ASP A 190 2.91 8.33 15.84
C ASP A 190 4.07 8.27 14.85
N VAL A 191 3.74 8.33 13.58
CA VAL A 191 4.71 8.33 12.50
C VAL A 191 4.91 9.75 12.04
N ASP A 192 6.16 10.16 12.02
CA ASP A 192 6.54 11.45 11.45
C ASP A 192 6.62 11.34 9.92
N PHE A 193 5.75 12.06 9.24
CA PHE A 193 5.76 12.21 7.78
C PHE A 193 6.42 13.52 7.32
N SER A 194 7.10 14.23 8.19
CA SER A 194 7.72 15.53 7.87
C SER A 194 8.77 15.46 6.76
N GLU A 195 9.42 14.30 6.60
CA GLU A 195 10.35 14.05 5.49
C GLU A 195 9.66 14.02 4.12
N PHE A 196 8.35 13.76 4.10
CA PHE A 196 7.52 13.73 2.90
C PHE A 196 6.72 15.02 2.71
N SER A 197 7.07 16.11 3.38
CA SER A 197 6.45 17.41 3.08
C SER A 197 6.74 17.78 1.62
N LYS A 198 5.78 18.49 0.98
CA LYS A 198 5.92 18.90 -0.43
C LYS A 198 7.21 19.68 -0.65
N GLU A 199 7.56 20.58 0.27
CA GLU A 199 8.73 21.43 0.23
C GLU A 199 10.02 20.61 0.23
N LYS A 200 10.14 19.65 1.16
CA LYS A 200 11.33 18.78 1.25
C LYS A 200 11.46 17.88 0.01
N VAL A 201 10.35 17.31 -0.46
CA VAL A 201 10.37 16.48 -1.67
C VAL A 201 10.79 17.28 -2.89
N LEU A 202 10.33 18.53 -3.05
CA LEU A 202 10.75 19.40 -4.15
C LEU A 202 12.22 19.79 -4.05
N GLN A 203 12.72 20.12 -2.84
CA GLN A 203 14.15 20.41 -2.62
C GLN A 203 15.05 19.23 -2.99
N GLU A 204 14.69 18.00 -2.57
CA GLU A 204 15.46 16.81 -2.92
C GLU A 204 15.38 16.48 -4.42
N LEU A 205 14.23 16.71 -5.06
CA LEU A 205 14.06 16.57 -6.50
C LEU A 205 15.00 17.53 -7.24
N GLU A 206 14.97 18.81 -6.90
CA GLU A 206 15.82 19.84 -7.49
C GLU A 206 17.31 19.52 -7.33
N LYS A 207 17.75 19.21 -6.11
CA LYS A 207 19.12 18.81 -5.79
C LYS A 207 19.56 17.58 -6.60
N THR A 208 18.66 16.58 -6.73
CA THR A 208 18.98 15.38 -7.51
C THR A 208 19.14 15.69 -8.99
N ILE A 209 18.25 16.51 -9.55
CA ILE A 209 18.32 16.91 -10.96
C ILE A 209 19.62 17.67 -11.23
N PHE A 210 19.98 18.65 -10.41
CA PHE A 210 21.24 19.40 -10.57
C PHE A 210 22.48 18.50 -10.46
N ALA A 211 22.44 17.47 -9.65
CA ALA A 211 23.55 16.51 -9.53
C ALA A 211 23.65 15.52 -10.70
N LEU A 212 22.71 15.53 -11.66
CA LEU A 212 22.69 14.68 -12.84
C LEU A 212 23.06 15.42 -14.12
N LEU A 213 23.05 16.75 -14.08
CA LEU A 213 23.48 17.66 -15.17
C LEU A 213 24.98 17.81 -15.16
#